data_ebfbae81fba26b070c3e12e5d68c3ce7
#
_entry.id   ebfbae81fba26b070c3e12e5d68c3ce7
#
_cell.length_a   1.000
_cell.length_b   1.000
_cell.length_c   1.000
_cell.angle_alpha   90.00
_cell.angle_beta   90.00
_cell.angle_gamma   90.00
#
_symmetry.space_group_name_H-M   'P 1'
#
loop_
_entity.id
_entity.type
_entity.pdbx_description
1 polymer ?
#
loop_
_entity_poly.entity_id
_entity_poly.type
_entity_poly.pdbx_seq_one_letter_code
_entity_poly.pdbx_strand_id
1 'polypeptide(L)'
;MHGETSVMAFSVGIGLTNECNLRCPHCYRPDMQLNRLTLHDVRHICDSIPVGSMNLGVGENGLHPEYRAILEYLATQRIKTSITSNSASIQLLTDDEVKRFHSVEFSLDFPTEREHDAFRGEGNWRAIMAAMER
;
A
#
# COMPACT_ATOMS: atom_id res chain seq x y z
N MET A 1 20.20 -7.43 13.46
CA MET A 1 20.25 -6.02 13.27
C MET A 1 21.50 -5.60 12.48
N HIS A 2 21.36 -4.72 11.61
CA HIS A 2 22.44 -4.41 10.67
C HIS A 2 22.60 -2.91 10.46
N GLY A 3 22.14 -2.12 11.39
CA GLY A 3 22.12 -0.69 11.19
C GLY A 3 23.45 -0.01 11.29
N GLU A 4 24.38 -0.54 12.06
CA GLU A 4 25.65 0.12 12.28
C GLU A 4 26.73 -0.32 11.31
N THR A 5 26.43 -1.20 10.39
CA THR A 5 27.40 -1.64 9.40
C THR A 5 27.14 -0.95 8.08
N SER A 6 28.06 -1.09 7.14
CA SER A 6 27.89 -0.53 5.81
C SER A 6 27.12 -1.49 4.89
N VAL A 7 26.38 -2.42 5.46
CA VAL A 7 25.59 -3.37 4.67
C VAL A 7 24.53 -2.62 3.89
N MET A 8 24.44 -2.91 2.59
CA MET A 8 23.43 -2.33 1.73
C MET A 8 22.05 -2.84 2.13
N ALA A 9 21.09 -1.94 2.26
CA ALA A 9 19.69 -2.31 2.49
C ALA A 9 18.93 -2.19 1.18
N PHE A 10 17.96 -3.09 0.99
CA PHE A 10 17.18 -3.15 -0.25
C PHE A 10 15.85 -2.45 -0.08
N SER A 11 15.34 -1.92 -1.20
CA SER A 11 13.97 -1.45 -1.32
C SER A 11 13.17 -2.57 -1.95
N VAL A 12 12.11 -2.99 -1.28
CA VAL A 12 11.32 -4.15 -1.69
C VAL A 12 9.90 -3.71 -1.99
N GLY A 13 9.40 -4.07 -3.19
CA GLY A 13 8.01 -3.82 -3.56
C GLY A 13 7.20 -5.09 -3.37
N ILE A 14 6.10 -5.00 -2.64
CA ILE A 14 5.20 -6.14 -2.45
C ILE A 14 3.75 -5.70 -2.54
N GLY A 15 2.88 -6.66 -2.83
CA GLY A 15 1.44 -6.49 -2.69
C GLY A 15 0.97 -7.41 -1.59
N LEU A 16 0.32 -6.87 -0.57
CA LEU A 16 -0.18 -7.69 0.54
C LEU A 16 -1.34 -8.56 0.11
N THR A 17 -2.12 -8.07 -0.83
CA THR A 17 -3.25 -8.81 -1.38
C THR A 17 -3.48 -8.32 -2.81
N ASN A 18 -4.04 -9.20 -3.65
CA ASN A 18 -4.45 -8.77 -4.98
C ASN A 18 -5.92 -8.35 -5.02
N GLU A 19 -6.55 -8.26 -3.85
CA GLU A 19 -7.92 -7.73 -3.76
C GLU A 19 -7.93 -6.24 -4.07
N CYS A 20 -9.03 -5.75 -4.64
CA CYS A 20 -9.23 -4.33 -4.85
C CYS A 20 -10.73 -4.05 -4.85
N ASN A 21 -11.09 -2.90 -4.30
CA ASN A 21 -12.48 -2.46 -4.29
C ASN A 21 -12.91 -1.80 -5.61
N LEU A 22 -11.99 -1.71 -6.59
CA LEU A 22 -12.26 -1.15 -7.90
C LEU A 22 -11.89 -2.15 -8.99
N ARG A 23 -12.52 -2.01 -10.17
CA ARG A 23 -12.20 -2.79 -11.35
C ARG A 23 -11.84 -1.83 -12.48
N CYS A 24 -10.58 -1.44 -12.51
CA CYS A 24 -10.11 -0.47 -13.50
C CYS A 24 -9.82 -1.17 -14.82
N PRO A 25 -10.20 -0.56 -15.96
CA PRO A 25 -9.97 -1.19 -17.27
C PRO A 25 -8.49 -1.50 -17.55
N HIS A 26 -7.58 -0.69 -17.03
CA HIS A 26 -6.13 -0.89 -17.24
C HIS A 26 -5.52 -1.85 -16.24
N CYS A 27 -6.30 -2.38 -15.32
CA CYS A 27 -5.78 -3.26 -14.28
C CYS A 27 -5.46 -4.62 -14.87
N TYR A 28 -4.25 -5.10 -14.63
CA TYR A 28 -3.77 -6.35 -15.21
C TYR A 28 -4.22 -7.58 -14.41
N ARG A 29 -4.97 -7.40 -13.32
CA ARG A 29 -5.25 -8.49 -12.38
C ARG A 29 -6.73 -8.87 -12.21
N PRO A 30 -7.70 -8.44 -13.05
CA PRO A 30 -9.13 -8.63 -12.73
C PRO A 30 -9.57 -10.09 -12.58
N ASP A 31 -8.88 -11.01 -13.23
CA ASP A 31 -9.26 -12.43 -13.19
C ASP A 31 -8.30 -13.28 -12.38
N MET A 32 -7.43 -12.66 -11.58
CA MET A 32 -6.47 -13.41 -10.77
C MET A 32 -7.16 -14.05 -9.57
N GLN A 33 -6.67 -15.22 -9.19
CA GLN A 33 -7.09 -15.83 -7.94
C GLN A 33 -6.70 -14.94 -6.76
N LEU A 34 -7.49 -15.03 -5.69
CA LEU A 34 -7.17 -14.29 -4.47
C LEU A 34 -5.88 -14.83 -3.86
N ASN A 35 -4.91 -13.94 -3.70
CA ASN A 35 -3.64 -14.26 -3.07
C ASN A 35 -3.31 -13.20 -2.03
N ARG A 36 -2.74 -13.62 -0.91
CA ARG A 36 -2.35 -12.72 0.16
C ARG A 36 -1.01 -13.13 0.73
N LEU A 37 -0.22 -12.14 1.13
CA LEU A 37 0.96 -12.37 1.94
C LEU A 37 0.56 -12.16 3.39
N THR A 38 0.79 -13.15 4.24
CA THR A 38 0.45 -13.03 5.65
C THR A 38 1.51 -12.21 6.38
N LEU A 39 1.21 -11.82 7.61
CA LEU A 39 2.22 -11.17 8.45
C LEU A 39 3.45 -12.07 8.59
N HIS A 40 3.23 -13.38 8.70
CA HIS A 40 4.33 -14.35 8.78
C HIS A 40 5.21 -14.28 7.53
N ASP A 41 4.59 -14.17 6.35
CA ASP A 41 5.33 -14.06 5.10
C ASP A 41 6.16 -12.78 5.04
N VAL A 42 5.59 -11.67 5.49
CA VAL A 42 6.29 -10.38 5.50
C VAL A 42 7.49 -10.45 6.45
N ARG A 43 7.30 -11.05 7.62
CA ARG A 43 8.40 -11.23 8.57
C ARG A 43 9.49 -12.10 7.98
N HIS A 44 9.13 -13.14 7.27
CA HIS A 44 10.10 -14.04 6.65
C HIS A 44 10.93 -13.28 5.59
N ILE A 45 10.30 -12.43 4.80
CA ILE A 45 11.01 -11.62 3.82
C ILE A 45 12.02 -10.70 4.53
N CYS A 46 11.58 -10.02 5.58
CA CYS A 46 12.44 -9.07 6.30
C CYS A 46 13.58 -9.78 7.04
N ASP A 47 13.36 -11.04 7.45
CA ASP A 47 14.41 -11.81 8.09
C ASP A 47 15.41 -12.39 7.09
N SER A 48 15.00 -12.54 5.83
CA SER A 48 15.82 -13.20 4.81
C SER A 48 16.78 -12.25 4.11
N ILE A 49 16.43 -10.97 4.01
CA ILE A 49 17.27 -9.96 3.35
C ILE A 49 17.21 -8.67 4.15
N PRO A 50 18.24 -7.80 4.01
CA PRO A 50 18.23 -6.51 4.69
C PRO A 50 17.30 -5.54 3.96
N VAL A 51 16.12 -5.30 4.54
CA VAL A 51 15.10 -4.42 3.96
C VAL A 51 15.19 -3.05 4.62
N GLY A 52 15.46 -2.02 3.83
CA GLY A 52 15.49 -0.64 4.33
C GLY A 52 14.19 0.10 4.05
N SER A 53 13.52 -0.24 2.97
CA SER A 53 12.24 0.37 2.62
C SER A 53 11.34 -0.66 1.95
N MET A 54 10.04 -0.45 2.06
CA MET A 54 9.05 -1.35 1.49
C MET A 54 7.93 -0.53 0.85
N ASN A 55 7.60 -0.89 -0.39
CA ASN A 55 6.55 -0.22 -1.14
C ASN A 55 5.38 -1.18 -1.31
N LEU A 56 4.22 -0.78 -0.81
CA LEU A 56 3.00 -1.59 -0.90
C LEU A 56 2.22 -1.16 -2.14
N GLY A 57 2.13 -2.06 -3.10
CA GLY A 57 1.42 -1.82 -4.35
C GLY A 57 0.55 -3.01 -4.69
N VAL A 58 -0.06 -3.00 -5.84
CA VAL A 58 -0.92 -4.08 -6.36
C VAL A 58 -2.19 -4.26 -5.52
N GLY A 59 -3.36 -4.20 -6.19
CA GLY A 59 -4.62 -4.28 -5.49
C GLY A 59 -4.79 -3.11 -4.54
N GLU A 60 -5.51 -3.34 -3.46
CA GLU A 60 -5.68 -2.31 -2.43
C GLU A 60 -5.31 -2.95 -1.10
N ASN A 61 -4.13 -2.60 -0.60
CA ASN A 61 -3.52 -3.28 0.55
C ASN A 61 -4.35 -3.22 1.83
N GLY A 62 -5.14 -2.17 2.01
CA GLY A 62 -5.99 -2.04 3.19
C GLY A 62 -7.09 -3.07 3.28
N LEU A 63 -7.36 -3.81 2.21
CA LEU A 63 -8.33 -4.90 2.25
C LEU A 63 -7.77 -6.15 2.90
N HIS A 64 -6.46 -6.20 3.15
CA HIS A 64 -5.84 -7.35 3.81
C HIS A 64 -6.26 -7.40 5.29
N PRO A 65 -6.68 -8.58 5.77
CA PRO A 65 -7.13 -8.70 7.18
C PRO A 65 -6.07 -8.31 8.21
N GLU A 66 -4.79 -8.48 7.89
CA GLU A 66 -3.69 -8.16 8.79
C GLU A 66 -2.98 -6.85 8.44
N TYR A 67 -3.63 -5.99 7.69
CA TYR A 67 -3.04 -4.75 7.19
C TYR A 67 -2.40 -3.93 8.32
N ARG A 68 -3.15 -3.64 9.37
CA ARG A 68 -2.63 -2.84 10.48
C ARG A 68 -1.50 -3.54 11.22
N ALA A 69 -1.62 -4.86 11.40
CA ALA A 69 -0.57 -5.62 12.08
C ALA A 69 0.73 -5.59 11.27
N ILE A 70 0.63 -5.67 9.96
CA ILE A 70 1.79 -5.62 9.09
C ILE A 70 2.43 -4.24 9.13
N LEU A 71 1.63 -3.16 9.07
CA LEU A 71 2.17 -1.80 9.19
C LEU A 71 2.86 -1.59 10.53
N GLU A 72 2.28 -2.10 11.61
CA GLU A 72 2.87 -2.01 12.93
C GLU A 72 4.21 -2.74 12.99
N TYR A 73 4.26 -3.93 12.43
CA TYR A 73 5.51 -4.69 12.39
C TYR A 73 6.60 -3.94 11.62
N LEU A 74 6.26 -3.40 10.45
CA LEU A 74 7.24 -2.65 9.65
C LEU A 74 7.76 -1.42 10.39
N ALA A 75 6.88 -0.76 11.15
CA ALA A 75 7.27 0.39 11.94
C ALA A 75 8.24 0.00 13.07
N THR A 76 8.00 -1.14 13.73
CA THR A 76 8.91 -1.62 14.79
C THR A 76 10.27 -1.99 14.22
N GLN A 77 10.34 -2.41 12.97
CA GLN A 77 11.60 -2.73 12.30
C GLN A 77 12.27 -1.51 11.70
N ARG A 78 11.65 -0.33 11.84
CA ARG A 78 12.17 0.94 11.30
C ARG A 78 12.34 0.89 9.78
N ILE A 79 11.46 0.18 9.11
CA ILE A 79 11.44 0.09 7.65
C ILE A 79 10.61 1.25 7.11
N LYS A 80 11.18 2.01 6.16
CA LYS A 80 10.45 3.10 5.51
C LYS A 80 9.38 2.49 4.62
N THR A 81 8.12 2.74 4.95
CA THR A 81 7.00 2.14 4.23
C THR A 81 6.29 3.18 3.38
N SER A 82 6.12 2.86 2.11
CA SER A 82 5.36 3.69 1.17
C SER A 82 4.21 2.87 0.63
N ILE A 83 3.16 3.52 0.21
CA ILE A 83 1.96 2.83 -0.29
C ILE A 83 1.38 3.55 -1.49
N THR A 84 0.88 2.76 -2.44
CA THR A 84 0.06 3.27 -3.56
C THR A 84 -1.36 2.83 -3.30
N SER A 85 -2.31 3.75 -3.34
CA SER A 85 -3.68 3.50 -2.92
C SER A 85 -4.69 4.22 -3.82
N ASN A 86 -5.87 3.63 -3.94
CA ASN A 86 -7.02 4.29 -4.54
C ASN A 86 -7.83 5.06 -3.50
N SER A 87 -7.31 5.22 -2.31
CA SER A 87 -7.78 5.92 -1.12
C SER A 87 -8.26 4.99 0.01
N ALA A 88 -8.75 3.79 -0.30
CA ALA A 88 -9.33 2.92 0.72
C ALA A 88 -8.34 2.56 1.81
N SER A 89 -7.09 2.26 1.45
CA SER A 89 -6.05 1.89 2.41
C SER A 89 -5.69 3.02 3.36
N ILE A 90 -5.95 4.25 2.98
CA ILE A 90 -5.65 5.43 3.81
C ILE A 90 -6.84 5.81 4.66
N GLN A 91 -8.05 5.74 4.11
CA GLN A 91 -9.26 6.20 4.80
C GLN A 91 -9.56 5.38 6.07
N LEU A 92 -9.17 4.13 6.11
CA LEU A 92 -9.45 3.28 7.27
C LEU A 92 -8.46 3.50 8.42
N LEU A 93 -7.39 4.25 8.21
CA LEU A 93 -6.36 4.47 9.22
C LEU A 93 -6.60 5.75 10.01
N THR A 94 -6.07 5.79 11.24
CA THR A 94 -6.06 7.02 12.03
C THR A 94 -5.02 7.98 11.46
N ASP A 95 -5.10 9.25 11.86
CA ASP A 95 -4.14 10.25 11.41
C ASP A 95 -2.71 9.88 11.83
N ASP A 96 -2.55 9.35 13.03
CA ASP A 96 -1.21 8.94 13.50
C ASP A 96 -0.66 7.79 12.66
N GLU A 97 -1.52 6.84 12.28
CA GLU A 97 -1.11 5.74 11.43
C GLU A 97 -0.68 6.24 10.04
N VAL A 98 -1.43 7.18 9.48
CA VAL A 98 -1.10 7.74 8.17
C VAL A 98 0.25 8.45 8.19
N LYS A 99 0.55 9.15 9.29
CA LYS A 99 1.80 9.90 9.40
C LYS A 99 3.04 9.00 9.48
N ARG A 100 2.85 7.71 9.74
CA ARG A 100 3.98 6.78 9.80
C ARG A 100 4.50 6.40 8.43
N PHE A 101 3.73 6.62 7.37
CA PHE A 101 4.20 6.33 6.02
C PHE A 101 5.31 7.30 5.63
N HIS A 102 6.31 6.78 4.95
CA HIS A 102 7.35 7.61 4.36
C HIS A 102 6.77 8.43 3.20
N SER A 103 5.93 7.81 2.38
CA SER A 103 5.22 8.50 1.31
C SER A 103 3.94 7.74 0.96
N VAL A 104 2.98 8.47 0.45
CA VAL A 104 1.71 7.92 -0.01
C VAL A 104 1.48 8.40 -1.43
N GLU A 105 1.21 7.46 -2.32
CA GLU A 105 0.92 7.75 -3.72
C GLU A 105 -0.53 7.39 -3.99
N PHE A 106 -1.27 8.33 -4.55
CA PHE A 106 -2.65 8.08 -4.95
C PHE A 106 -2.73 7.86 -6.44
N SER A 107 -3.57 6.91 -6.85
CA SER A 107 -3.77 6.58 -8.25
C SER A 107 -4.74 7.57 -8.89
N LEU A 108 -4.21 8.55 -9.61
CA LEU A 108 -5.01 9.57 -10.25
C LEU A 108 -4.66 9.58 -11.74
N ASP A 109 -5.61 9.20 -12.59
CA ASP A 109 -5.35 8.99 -14.00
C ASP A 109 -5.73 10.16 -14.90
N PHE A 110 -6.69 11.00 -14.48
CA PHE A 110 -7.19 12.09 -15.31
C PHE A 110 -7.32 13.37 -14.49
N PRO A 111 -7.26 14.53 -15.15
CA PRO A 111 -7.25 15.80 -14.42
C PRO A 111 -8.63 16.29 -13.98
N THR A 112 -9.70 15.57 -14.32
CA THR A 112 -11.05 15.96 -13.91
C THR A 112 -11.75 14.80 -13.21
N GLU A 113 -12.67 15.17 -12.31
CA GLU A 113 -13.45 14.18 -11.58
C GLU A 113 -14.24 13.26 -12.52
N ARG A 114 -14.85 13.84 -13.54
CA ARG A 114 -15.68 13.11 -14.47
C ARG A 114 -14.89 12.02 -15.20
N GLU A 115 -13.75 12.39 -15.74
CA GLU A 115 -12.93 11.46 -16.50
C GLU A 115 -12.34 10.39 -15.60
N HIS A 116 -11.85 10.81 -14.44
CA HIS A 116 -11.24 9.89 -13.48
C HIS A 116 -12.26 8.87 -12.97
N ASP A 117 -13.44 9.33 -12.57
CA ASP A 117 -14.47 8.43 -12.04
C ASP A 117 -15.00 7.48 -13.11
N ALA A 118 -15.07 7.94 -14.35
CA ALA A 118 -15.50 7.06 -15.45
C ALA A 118 -14.53 5.90 -15.63
N PHE A 119 -13.25 6.11 -15.34
CA PHE A 119 -12.21 5.10 -15.51
C PHE A 119 -12.06 4.21 -14.28
N ARG A 120 -12.11 4.80 -13.08
CA ARG A 120 -11.84 4.07 -11.83
C ARG A 120 -13.06 3.74 -11.00
N GLY A 121 -14.14 4.48 -11.17
CA GLY A 121 -15.36 4.25 -10.43
C GLY A 121 -15.93 5.51 -9.82
N GLU A 122 -17.25 5.57 -9.77
CA GLU A 122 -17.98 6.72 -9.25
C GLU A 122 -17.56 7.04 -7.83
N GLY A 123 -17.26 8.33 -7.58
CA GLY A 123 -16.89 8.78 -6.24
C GLY A 123 -15.43 8.62 -5.88
N ASN A 124 -14.62 7.98 -6.72
CA ASN A 124 -13.22 7.75 -6.39
C ASN A 124 -12.42 9.05 -6.31
N TRP A 125 -12.69 10.01 -7.20
CA TRP A 125 -12.02 11.31 -7.16
C TRP A 125 -12.21 11.99 -5.80
N ARG A 126 -13.45 12.02 -5.32
CA ARG A 126 -13.75 12.65 -4.04
C ARG A 126 -13.09 11.92 -2.88
N ALA A 127 -13.06 10.60 -2.95
CA ALA A 127 -12.40 9.80 -1.92
C ALA A 127 -10.91 10.11 -1.86
N ILE A 128 -10.26 10.24 -3.02
CA ILE A 128 -8.84 10.58 -3.08
C ILE A 128 -8.60 11.99 -2.53
N MET A 129 -9.42 12.95 -2.93
CA MET A 129 -9.27 14.33 -2.43
C MET A 129 -9.41 14.39 -0.91
N ALA A 130 -10.39 13.66 -0.36
CA ALA A 130 -10.58 13.61 1.08
C ALA A 130 -9.39 12.97 1.78
N ALA A 131 -8.84 11.89 1.20
CA ALA A 131 -7.68 11.21 1.76
C ALA A 131 -6.44 12.10 1.76
N MET A 132 -6.26 12.90 0.71
CA MET A 132 -5.11 13.79 0.60
C MET A 132 -5.13 14.91 1.63
N GLU A 133 -6.30 15.27 2.15
CA GLU A 133 -6.41 16.31 3.17
C GLU A 133 -5.99 15.82 4.55
N ARG A 134 -5.73 14.55 4.71
CA ARG A 134 -5.29 13.97 5.98
C ARG A 134 -3.79 14.05 6.09
#